data_3681a8d41a0b5af85047f1165b94f9e9
#
_entry.id   3681a8d41a0b5af85047f1165b94f9e9
#
_cell.length_a   1.000
_cell.length_b   1.000
_cell.length_c   1.000
_cell.angle_alpha   90.00
_cell.angle_beta   90.00
_cell.angle_gamma   90.00
#
_symmetry.space_group_name_H-M   'P 1'
#
loop_
_entity.id
_entity.type
_entity.pdbx_description
1 polymer ?
#
loop_
_entity_poly.entity_id
_entity_poly.type
_entity_poly.pdbx_seq_one_letter_code
_entity_poly.pdbx_strand_id
1 'polypeptide(L)'
;MTVTPNQTATDNTDSFGNDAPLRIVRLDKDLPLPRRAHPTDAGIDLYTTTDVTIAPGNRELVGTGIAIALPVGTVGLVHPRSGLALKKGLSIVNAPGTIDADYRGEIKVCLINLDPEQPIELTRGERIAQLL
;
A
#
# COMPACT_ATOMS: atom_id res chain seq x y z
N MET A 1 3.52 0.33 -13.61
CA MET A 1 3.57 1.68 -12.99
C MET A 1 4.73 1.77 -12.03
N THR A 2 5.46 2.85 -12.09
CA THR A 2 6.54 3.11 -11.15
C THR A 2 6.09 4.12 -10.11
N VAL A 3 6.14 3.75 -8.85
CA VAL A 3 5.84 4.62 -7.74
C VAL A 3 7.13 4.94 -7.01
N THR A 4 7.56 6.20 -7.05
CA THR A 4 8.82 6.63 -6.47
C THR A 4 8.62 7.83 -5.57
N PRO A 5 8.18 7.60 -4.30
CA PRO A 5 8.09 8.69 -3.35
C PRO A 5 9.47 9.31 -3.17
N ASN A 6 9.57 10.60 -3.17
CA ASN A 6 10.81 11.36 -3.01
C ASN A 6 11.85 11.21 -4.15
N GLN A 7 11.48 10.61 -5.23
CA GLN A 7 12.35 10.63 -6.40
C GLN A 7 12.16 11.94 -7.13
N THR A 8 13.23 12.69 -7.31
CA THR A 8 13.24 13.85 -8.20
C THR A 8 13.49 13.36 -9.61
N ALA A 9 12.78 13.90 -10.57
CA ALA A 9 12.96 13.58 -11.97
C ALA A 9 14.26 14.20 -12.49
N THR A 10 15.39 13.73 -11.98
CA THR A 10 16.68 14.22 -12.39
C THR A 10 17.29 13.34 -13.37
N ASP A 11 17.61 13.13 -14.27
CA ASP A 11 18.29 12.18 -15.12
C ASP A 11 17.42 11.21 -15.81
N ASN A 12 16.30 11.65 -16.25
CA ASN A 12 15.51 10.73 -16.99
C ASN A 12 16.09 10.54 -18.40
N THR A 13 17.09 9.73 -18.48
CA THR A 13 17.56 9.20 -19.75
C THR A 13 16.88 7.91 -20.09
N ASP A 14 15.99 7.47 -19.21
CA ASP A 14 15.33 6.21 -19.34
C ASP A 14 14.15 6.33 -20.29
N SER A 15 14.24 5.65 -21.40
CA SER A 15 13.17 5.62 -22.39
C SER A 15 11.93 4.82 -21.98
N PHE A 16 11.96 4.21 -20.79
CA PHE A 16 10.90 3.30 -20.34
C PHE A 16 9.99 3.89 -19.30
N GLY A 17 10.26 5.03 -18.76
CA GLY A 17 9.53 5.50 -17.61
C GLY A 17 9.11 6.94 -17.67
N ASN A 18 7.97 7.18 -17.11
CA ASN A 18 7.60 8.48 -16.65
C ASN A 18 8.04 8.58 -15.20
N ASP A 19 9.18 9.19 -14.96
CA ASP A 19 9.73 9.37 -13.61
C ASP A 19 9.10 10.52 -12.85
N ALA A 20 7.86 10.85 -13.16
CA ALA A 20 7.14 11.83 -12.38
C ALA A 20 7.07 11.38 -10.92
N PRO A 21 7.44 12.23 -9.95
CA PRO A 21 7.35 11.89 -8.54
C PRO A 21 5.91 11.58 -8.15
N LEU A 22 5.72 10.58 -7.32
CA LEU A 22 4.44 10.34 -6.70
C LEU A 22 4.21 11.40 -5.61
N ARG A 23 3.10 12.12 -5.71
CA ARG A 23 2.69 13.07 -4.69
C ARG A 23 1.90 12.36 -3.61
N ILE A 24 2.34 12.49 -2.37
CA ILE A 24 1.71 11.87 -1.22
C ILE A 24 1.35 12.94 -0.20
N VAL A 25 0.09 12.92 0.25
CA VAL A 25 -0.37 13.68 1.41
C VAL A 25 -0.45 12.73 2.60
N ARG A 26 0.26 13.07 3.67
CA ARG A 26 0.21 12.31 4.92
C ARG A 26 -0.97 12.79 5.75
N LEU A 27 -1.99 11.96 5.84
CA LEU A 27 -3.16 12.22 6.68
C LEU A 27 -2.88 11.84 8.14
N ASP A 28 -2.06 10.84 8.35
CA ASP A 28 -1.53 10.44 9.66
C ASP A 28 -0.04 10.78 9.71
N LYS A 29 0.28 11.91 10.34
CA LYS A 29 1.65 12.44 10.35
C LYS A 29 2.56 11.74 11.34
N ASP A 30 2.03 10.91 12.21
CA ASP A 30 2.82 10.14 13.17
C ASP A 30 3.36 8.85 12.56
N LEU A 31 2.85 8.46 11.40
CA LEU A 31 3.41 7.32 10.66
C LEU A 31 4.48 7.78 9.67
N PRO A 32 5.47 6.93 9.38
CA PRO A 32 6.50 7.27 8.41
C PRO A 32 5.93 7.40 7.01
N LEU A 33 6.57 8.21 6.18
CA LEU A 33 6.25 8.28 4.77
C LEU A 33 6.52 6.93 4.11
N PRO A 34 5.55 6.38 3.34
CA PRO A 34 5.77 5.12 2.64
C PRO A 34 6.98 5.19 1.71
N ARG A 35 7.80 4.15 1.74
CA ARG A 35 9.02 4.06 0.94
C ARG A 35 9.23 2.63 0.47
N ARG A 36 10.03 2.48 -0.57
CA ARG A 36 10.60 1.18 -0.90
C ARG A 36 11.57 0.77 0.21
N ALA A 37 11.48 -0.46 0.67
CA ALA A 37 12.43 -1.01 1.63
C ALA A 37 13.83 -1.11 1.01
N HIS A 38 13.89 -1.47 -0.27
CA HIS A 38 15.12 -1.55 -1.07
C HIS A 38 14.93 -0.84 -2.41
N PRO A 39 15.98 -0.28 -3.00
CA PRO A 39 15.86 0.48 -4.26
C PRO A 39 15.26 -0.30 -5.43
N THR A 40 15.40 -1.62 -5.42
CA THR A 40 14.90 -2.49 -6.49
C THR A 40 13.51 -3.07 -6.21
N ASP A 41 12.91 -2.75 -5.08
CA ASP A 41 11.58 -3.24 -4.75
C ASP A 41 10.52 -2.66 -5.70
N ALA A 42 9.58 -3.49 -6.11
CA ALA A 42 8.52 -3.07 -7.02
C ALA A 42 7.52 -2.12 -6.37
N GLY A 43 7.25 -2.33 -5.09
CA GLY A 43 6.24 -1.59 -4.36
C GLY A 43 6.79 -0.80 -3.18
N ILE A 44 5.97 0.13 -2.70
CA ILE A 44 6.18 0.80 -1.43
C ILE A 44 5.24 0.21 -0.39
N ASP A 45 5.73 0.11 0.85
CA ASP A 45 4.93 -0.45 1.94
C ASP A 45 3.85 0.52 2.40
N LEU A 46 2.66 -0.02 2.69
CA LEU A 46 1.56 0.70 3.31
C LEU A 46 1.38 0.22 4.75
N TYR A 47 1.12 1.16 5.65
CA TYR A 47 1.00 0.89 7.09
C TYR A 47 -0.44 0.95 7.53
N THR A 48 -0.80 0.18 8.56
CA THR A 48 -2.10 0.37 9.22
C THR A 48 -2.05 1.55 10.18
N THR A 49 -3.10 2.36 10.16
CA THR A 49 -3.23 3.50 11.09
C THR A 49 -3.76 3.11 12.46
N THR A 50 -4.25 1.89 12.60
CA THR A 50 -4.89 1.43 13.85
C THR A 50 -4.48 0.01 14.19
N ASP A 51 -4.63 -0.34 15.46
CA ASP A 51 -4.62 -1.74 15.86
C ASP A 51 -5.85 -2.44 15.29
N VAL A 52 -5.67 -3.65 14.78
CA VAL A 52 -6.75 -4.40 14.14
C VAL A 52 -6.67 -5.86 14.54
N THR A 53 -7.81 -6.45 14.87
CA THR A 53 -7.93 -7.89 15.05
C THR A 53 -8.93 -8.41 14.04
N ILE A 54 -8.51 -9.37 13.23
CA ILE A 54 -9.35 -9.95 12.17
C ILE A 54 -9.57 -11.43 12.50
N ALA A 55 -10.78 -11.78 12.86
CA ALA A 55 -11.15 -13.16 13.12
C ALA A 55 -11.03 -14.01 11.84
N PRO A 56 -10.86 -15.35 11.97
CA PRO A 56 -10.79 -16.23 10.79
C PRO A 56 -11.97 -16.02 9.85
N GLY A 57 -11.69 -15.85 8.56
CA GLY A 57 -12.68 -15.64 7.52
C GLY A 57 -13.29 -14.26 7.46
N ASN A 58 -12.99 -13.36 8.39
CA ASN A 58 -13.52 -12.01 8.41
C ASN A 58 -12.63 -11.02 7.64
N ARG A 59 -13.21 -9.87 7.33
CA ARG A 59 -12.54 -8.77 6.67
C ARG A 59 -12.70 -7.49 7.48
N GLU A 60 -11.72 -6.59 7.33
CA GLU A 60 -11.70 -5.26 7.93
C GLU A 60 -11.19 -4.24 6.94
N LEU A 61 -11.86 -3.11 6.86
CA LEU A 61 -11.38 -1.97 6.09
C LEU A 61 -10.45 -1.13 6.96
N VAL A 62 -9.21 -0.99 6.51
CA VAL A 62 -8.16 -0.35 7.30
C VAL A 62 -7.60 0.85 6.55
N GLY A 63 -7.47 1.98 7.24
CA GLY A 63 -6.83 3.16 6.68
C GLY A 63 -5.31 3.03 6.66
N THR A 64 -4.70 3.68 5.67
CA THR A 64 -3.23 3.72 5.53
C THR A 64 -2.64 5.07 5.90
N GLY A 65 -3.48 6.07 6.16
CA GLY A 65 -3.05 7.41 6.56
C GLY A 65 -2.43 8.24 5.46
N ILE A 66 -2.61 7.86 4.21
CA ILE A 66 -2.12 8.63 3.06
C ILE A 66 -3.19 8.78 1.99
N ALA A 67 -3.07 9.88 1.26
CA ALA A 67 -3.73 10.09 -0.04
C ALA A 67 -2.66 10.37 -1.07
N ILE A 68 -2.90 10.01 -2.31
CA ILE A 68 -1.93 10.16 -3.39
C ILE A 68 -2.52 10.90 -4.58
N ALA A 69 -1.65 11.47 -5.40
CA ALA A 69 -2.01 12.04 -6.68
C ALA A 69 -1.19 11.33 -7.77
N LEU A 70 -1.83 10.41 -8.46
CA LEU A 70 -1.20 9.69 -9.55
C LEU A 70 -1.19 10.53 -10.83
N PRO A 71 -0.13 10.44 -11.62
CA PRO A 71 -0.14 11.04 -12.96
C PRO A 71 -1.23 10.46 -13.83
N VAL A 72 -1.83 11.29 -14.68
CA VAL A 72 -2.80 10.82 -15.67
C VAL A 72 -2.15 9.76 -16.56
N GLY A 73 -2.90 8.70 -16.85
CA GLY A 73 -2.39 7.56 -17.62
C GLY A 73 -1.70 6.49 -16.80
N THR A 74 -1.70 6.63 -15.47
CA THR A 74 -1.18 5.61 -14.56
C THR A 74 -2.27 5.08 -13.64
N VAL A 75 -2.00 3.93 -13.04
CA VAL A 75 -2.87 3.29 -12.07
C VAL A 75 -2.06 2.88 -10.84
N GLY A 76 -2.65 2.98 -9.68
CA GLY A 76 -2.09 2.42 -8.46
C GLY A 76 -2.66 1.04 -8.18
N LEU A 77 -1.81 0.07 -7.87
CA LEU A 77 -2.23 -1.28 -7.52
C LEU A 77 -1.82 -1.59 -6.10
N VAL A 78 -2.79 -1.99 -5.29
CA VAL A 78 -2.56 -2.39 -3.90
C VAL A 78 -2.55 -3.90 -3.83
N HIS A 79 -1.42 -4.45 -3.41
CA HIS A 79 -1.18 -5.88 -3.33
C HIS A 79 -0.95 -6.32 -1.88
N PRO A 80 -1.28 -7.59 -1.55
CA PRO A 80 -0.85 -8.17 -0.30
C PRO A 80 0.67 -8.26 -0.22
N ARG A 81 1.18 -8.39 1.00
CA ARG A 81 2.59 -8.70 1.24
C ARG A 81 2.76 -10.20 1.34
N SER A 82 3.73 -10.73 0.59
CA SER A 82 3.94 -12.18 0.50
C SER A 82 4.24 -12.84 1.84
N GLY A 83 5.02 -12.19 2.70
CA GLY A 83 5.35 -12.72 4.01
C GLY A 83 4.14 -12.89 4.94
N LEU A 84 3.27 -11.90 4.99
CA LEU A 84 2.04 -11.97 5.79
C LEU A 84 1.03 -12.95 5.19
N ALA A 85 0.95 -13.01 3.87
CA ALA A 85 0.10 -13.97 3.19
C ALA A 85 0.48 -15.40 3.56
N LEU A 86 1.77 -15.71 3.50
CA LEU A 86 2.25 -17.06 3.81
C LEU A 86 2.14 -17.41 5.30
N LYS A 87 2.56 -16.50 6.16
CA LYS A 87 2.68 -16.78 7.60
C LYS A 87 1.36 -16.71 8.34
N LYS A 88 0.48 -15.82 7.95
CA LYS A 88 -0.76 -15.52 8.67
C LYS A 88 -2.02 -15.70 7.85
N GLY A 89 -1.92 -15.92 6.54
CA GLY A 89 -3.08 -15.95 5.67
C GLY A 89 -3.73 -14.59 5.45
N LEU A 90 -2.98 -13.50 5.64
CA LEU A 90 -3.50 -12.16 5.41
C LEU A 90 -3.51 -11.84 3.93
N SER A 91 -4.66 -11.45 3.41
CA SER A 91 -4.83 -11.04 2.01
C SER A 91 -5.71 -9.81 1.90
N ILE A 92 -6.05 -9.44 0.70
CA ILE A 92 -6.91 -8.31 0.36
C ILE A 92 -8.07 -8.85 -0.45
N VAL A 93 -9.31 -8.50 -0.05
CA VAL A 93 -10.53 -9.06 -0.66
C VAL A 93 -10.60 -8.80 -2.15
N ASN A 94 -10.25 -7.59 -2.57
CA ASN A 94 -10.33 -7.16 -3.97
C ASN A 94 -8.95 -7.09 -4.65
N ALA A 95 -7.98 -7.86 -4.18
CA ALA A 95 -6.63 -7.82 -4.76
C ALA A 95 -6.62 -8.16 -6.24
N PRO A 96 -5.92 -7.37 -7.09
CA PRO A 96 -5.27 -6.12 -6.73
C PRO A 96 -6.29 -4.99 -6.55
N GLY A 97 -6.16 -4.24 -5.45
CA GLY A 97 -6.93 -3.01 -5.28
C GLY A 97 -6.51 -1.97 -6.31
N THR A 98 -7.46 -1.35 -6.98
CA THR A 98 -7.18 -0.40 -8.05
C THR A 98 -7.41 1.02 -7.57
N ILE A 99 -6.41 1.89 -7.74
CA ILE A 99 -6.50 3.31 -7.43
C ILE A 99 -6.45 4.09 -8.74
N ASP A 100 -7.52 4.80 -9.02
CA ASP A 100 -7.62 5.63 -10.21
C ASP A 100 -6.76 6.89 -10.10
N ALA A 101 -6.33 7.41 -11.25
CA ALA A 101 -5.46 8.59 -11.29
C ALA A 101 -6.10 9.82 -10.64
N ASP A 102 -7.41 9.95 -10.70
CA ASP A 102 -8.13 11.08 -10.11
C ASP A 102 -8.61 10.86 -8.67
N TYR A 103 -8.34 9.70 -8.09
CA TYR A 103 -8.74 9.44 -6.70
C TYR A 103 -7.83 10.22 -5.74
N ARG A 104 -8.44 11.05 -4.88
CA ARG A 104 -7.72 11.90 -3.91
C ARG A 104 -8.06 11.59 -2.47
N GLY A 105 -8.90 10.60 -2.22
CA GLY A 105 -9.24 10.18 -0.87
C GLY A 105 -8.14 9.36 -0.20
N GLU A 106 -8.35 9.05 1.07
CA GLU A 106 -7.45 8.15 1.78
C GLU A 106 -7.42 6.77 1.13
N ILE A 107 -6.23 6.22 0.97
CA ILE A 107 -6.08 4.83 0.56
C ILE A 107 -6.45 3.95 1.74
N LYS A 108 -7.47 3.12 1.55
CA LYS A 108 -7.92 2.14 2.51
C LYS A 108 -7.81 0.75 1.92
N VAL A 109 -7.52 -0.22 2.77
CA VAL A 109 -7.26 -1.60 2.35
C VAL A 109 -8.27 -2.51 3.02
N CYS A 110 -9.00 -3.29 2.22
CA CYS A 110 -9.94 -4.27 2.73
C CYS A 110 -9.21 -5.59 2.97
N LEU A 111 -8.70 -5.74 4.18
CA LEU A 111 -7.96 -6.93 4.60
C LEU A 111 -8.90 -8.11 4.88
N ILE A 112 -8.44 -9.31 4.60
CA ILE A 112 -9.15 -10.54 4.92
C ILE A 112 -8.20 -11.54 5.59
N ASN A 113 -8.71 -12.24 6.60
CA ASN A 113 -8.01 -13.35 7.24
C ASN A 113 -8.45 -14.67 6.60
N LEU A 114 -7.56 -15.28 5.83
CA LEU A 114 -7.81 -16.57 5.17
C LEU A 114 -7.36 -17.76 6.01
N ASP A 115 -6.79 -17.52 7.20
CA ASP A 115 -6.48 -18.61 8.11
C ASP A 115 -7.78 -19.20 8.65
N PRO A 116 -7.94 -20.54 8.68
CA PRO A 116 -9.18 -21.16 9.12
C PRO A 116 -9.38 -21.15 10.64
N GLU A 117 -8.34 -20.92 11.42
CA GLU A 117 -8.39 -21.13 12.87
C GLU A 117 -7.89 -19.95 13.70
N GLN A 118 -6.85 -19.24 13.25
CA GLN A 118 -6.18 -18.22 14.06
C GLN A 118 -6.61 -16.81 13.67
N PRO A 119 -6.94 -15.95 14.64
CA PRO A 119 -7.12 -14.54 14.36
C PRO A 119 -5.80 -13.89 13.97
N ILE A 120 -5.87 -12.80 13.21
CA ILE A 120 -4.72 -11.98 12.88
C ILE A 120 -4.78 -10.70 13.70
N GLU A 121 -3.74 -10.44 14.46
CA GLU A 121 -3.59 -9.20 15.22
C GLU A 121 -2.54 -8.33 14.56
N LEU A 122 -2.92 -7.11 14.22
CA LEU A 122 -2.05 -6.11 13.64
C LEU A 122 -1.96 -4.92 14.56
N THR A 123 -0.75 -4.41 14.74
CA THR A 123 -0.49 -3.22 15.55
C THR A 123 -0.34 -2.01 14.64
N ARG A 124 -0.85 -0.87 15.08
CA ARG A 124 -0.65 0.41 14.39
C ARG A 124 0.80 0.56 13.95
N GLY A 125 1.02 0.93 12.69
CA GLY A 125 2.34 1.10 12.11
C GLY A 125 2.91 -0.15 11.47
N GLU A 126 2.27 -1.30 11.59
CA GLU A 126 2.70 -2.49 10.84
C GLU A 126 2.43 -2.32 9.35
N ARG A 127 3.33 -2.89 8.56
CA ARG A 127 3.19 -2.94 7.10
C ARG A 127 2.19 -4.01 6.72
N ILE A 128 1.11 -3.62 6.06
CA ILE A 128 -0.02 -4.51 5.78
C ILE A 128 -0.25 -4.78 4.30
N ALA A 129 0.30 -3.97 3.44
CA ALA A 129 0.09 -4.03 2.00
C ALA A 129 1.25 -3.34 1.29
N GLN A 130 1.21 -3.36 -0.02
CA GLN A 130 2.18 -2.64 -0.84
C GLN A 130 1.49 -1.97 -2.02
N LEU A 131 1.99 -0.82 -2.41
CA LEU A 131 1.49 -0.03 -3.53
C LEU A 131 2.49 -0.09 -4.69
N LEU A 132 1.98 -0.47 -5.84
CA LEU A 132 2.73 -0.51 -7.09
C LEU A 132 2.29 0.58 -8.05
#